data_e273da0663211341226ca94a9ea38790
#
_entry.id   e273da0663211341226ca94a9ea38790
#
_cell.length_a   1.000
_cell.length_b   1.000
_cell.length_c   1.000
_cell.angle_alpha   90.00
_cell.angle_beta   90.00
_cell.angle_gamma   90.00
#
_symmetry.space_group_name_H-M   'P 1'
#
loop_
_entity.id
_entity.type
_entity.pdbx_description
1 polymer ?
#
loop_
_entity_poly.entity_id
_entity_poly.type
_entity_poly.pdbx_seq_one_letter_code
_entity_poly.pdbx_strand_id
1 'polypeptide(L)'
;MDNFIEKYLNKNNFERFEPLVALFDMDGVLYDSMWNHARSWHESMAHYGIPMTEMDAFRYEGMRGVETIMHITRQHRGQSVSEAEAEEMYRYKTECYRRKPVAPLIPGVHSLQEMLHANGIKIGVVTGSGQASLIDRILHDFSGLVSPEMIVTAHDVSRGKPAPDPYLMGMEKATRLLRAEGRIGKGDSVRPWQAIVFENAPLGVRAAVAARCLTLAVNTGPLPDDVLWDAGADVVVGTMQSATELLSLVAE
;
A
#
# COMPACT_ATOMS: atom_id res chain seq x y z
N MET A 1 -2.25 27.27 -5.14
CA MET A 1 -2.35 25.81 -4.87
C MET A 1 -3.20 25.61 -3.63
N ASP A 2 -4.26 24.83 -3.75
CA ASP A 2 -5.04 24.48 -2.56
C ASP A 2 -4.12 23.75 -1.57
N ASN A 3 -4.01 24.25 -0.36
CA ASN A 3 -3.12 23.65 0.65
C ASN A 3 -3.71 22.32 1.12
N PHE A 4 -3.34 21.22 0.46
CA PHE A 4 -3.83 19.87 0.78
C PHE A 4 -3.48 19.45 2.22
N ILE A 5 -2.35 19.96 2.76
CA ILE A 5 -1.98 19.73 4.17
C ILE A 5 -3.00 20.38 5.10
N GLU A 6 -3.41 21.61 4.84
CA GLU A 6 -4.42 22.29 5.64
C GLU A 6 -5.76 21.54 5.60
N LYS A 7 -6.18 21.07 4.42
CA LYS A 7 -7.39 20.23 4.27
C LYS A 7 -7.28 18.95 5.10
N TYR A 8 -6.13 18.25 5.02
CA TYR A 8 -5.86 17.06 5.80
C TYR A 8 -5.91 17.32 7.31
N LEU A 9 -5.26 18.39 7.79
CA LEU A 9 -5.25 18.78 9.20
C LEU A 9 -6.67 19.08 9.70
N ASN A 10 -7.42 19.89 8.97
CA ASN A 10 -8.79 20.26 9.30
C ASN A 10 -9.74 19.04 9.33
N LYS A 11 -9.65 18.17 8.32
CA LYS A 11 -10.42 16.90 8.23
C LYS A 11 -10.21 16.01 9.46
N ASN A 12 -9.00 16.01 10.03
CA ASN A 12 -8.61 15.12 11.11
C ASN A 12 -8.58 15.80 12.50
N ASN A 13 -8.82 17.10 12.60
CA ASN A 13 -8.60 17.88 13.82
C ASN A 13 -7.16 17.79 14.34
N PHE A 14 -6.19 17.93 13.46
CA PHE A 14 -4.78 17.99 13.81
C PHE A 14 -4.28 19.44 13.75
N GLU A 15 -3.34 19.78 14.61
CA GLU A 15 -2.77 21.13 14.71
C GLU A 15 -1.48 21.30 13.90
N ARG A 16 -0.83 20.17 13.52
CA ARG A 16 0.47 20.18 12.85
C ARG A 16 0.65 18.95 11.96
N PHE A 17 1.54 19.08 10.99
CA PHE A 17 2.03 17.99 10.15
C PHE A 17 3.56 17.99 10.20
N GLU A 18 4.14 16.96 10.79
CA GLU A 18 5.58 16.79 11.01
C GLU A 18 5.97 15.35 10.66
N PRO A 19 6.12 15.00 9.38
CA PRO A 19 6.29 13.63 8.95
C PRO A 19 7.59 13.01 9.48
N LEU A 20 7.49 11.84 10.09
CA LEU A 20 8.61 11.02 10.55
C LEU A 20 8.73 9.70 9.77
N VAL A 21 7.65 9.27 9.15
CA VAL A 21 7.60 8.01 8.39
C VAL A 21 6.78 8.17 7.11
N ALA A 22 7.26 7.55 6.04
CA ALA A 22 6.54 7.38 4.78
C ALA A 22 6.34 5.87 4.55
N LEU A 23 5.08 5.46 4.41
CA LEU A 23 4.66 4.08 4.23
C LEU A 23 4.19 3.88 2.80
N PHE A 24 4.86 3.03 2.07
CA PHE A 24 4.58 2.74 0.67
C PHE A 24 3.86 1.39 0.55
N ASP A 25 2.76 1.35 -0.18
CA ASP A 25 2.30 0.06 -0.71
C ASP A 25 3.32 -0.51 -1.68
N MET A 26 3.19 -1.78 -2.05
CA MET A 26 4.14 -2.46 -2.91
C MET A 26 3.67 -2.49 -4.37
N ASP A 27 2.51 -3.09 -4.61
CA ASP A 27 2.04 -3.42 -5.95
C ASP A 27 1.37 -2.21 -6.62
N GLY A 28 1.96 -1.69 -7.71
CA GLY A 28 1.54 -0.44 -8.35
C GLY A 28 2.08 0.83 -7.69
N VAL A 29 2.85 0.71 -6.60
CA VAL A 29 3.53 1.82 -5.93
C VAL A 29 5.05 1.67 -6.02
N LEU A 30 5.62 0.55 -5.57
CA LEU A 30 7.03 0.25 -5.75
C LEU A 30 7.31 -0.40 -7.10
N TYR A 31 6.44 -1.34 -7.50
CA TYR A 31 6.59 -2.14 -8.71
C TYR A 31 5.38 -1.99 -9.64
N ASP A 32 5.63 -1.93 -10.95
CA ASP A 32 4.59 -1.99 -11.98
C ASP A 32 4.10 -3.44 -12.18
N SER A 33 3.53 -3.97 -11.12
CA SER A 33 3.12 -5.39 -10.98
C SER A 33 1.64 -5.61 -11.22
N MET A 34 0.82 -4.56 -11.22
CA MET A 34 -0.63 -4.68 -11.18
C MET A 34 -1.23 -5.41 -12.40
N TRP A 35 -0.69 -5.21 -13.60
CA TRP A 35 -1.14 -5.98 -14.78
C TRP A 35 -0.80 -7.48 -14.69
N ASN A 36 0.34 -7.83 -14.07
CA ASN A 36 0.67 -9.22 -13.78
C ASN A 36 -0.32 -9.83 -12.78
N HIS A 37 -0.69 -9.07 -11.74
CA HIS A 37 -1.72 -9.48 -10.77
C HIS A 37 -3.08 -9.65 -11.46
N ALA A 38 -3.52 -8.67 -12.24
CA ALA A 38 -4.80 -8.67 -12.94
C ALA A 38 -4.96 -9.89 -13.85
N ARG A 39 -3.96 -10.15 -14.70
CA ARG A 39 -3.95 -11.33 -15.59
C ARG A 39 -3.92 -12.64 -14.80
N SER A 40 -3.19 -12.71 -13.70
CA SER A 40 -3.11 -13.90 -12.86
C SER A 40 -4.42 -14.17 -12.13
N TRP A 41 -5.11 -13.13 -11.68
CA TRP A 41 -6.44 -13.23 -11.10
C TRP A 41 -7.46 -13.71 -12.13
N HIS A 42 -7.49 -13.09 -13.31
CA HIS A 42 -8.38 -13.50 -14.39
C HIS A 42 -8.16 -14.96 -14.78
N GLU A 43 -6.90 -15.37 -15.02
CA GLU A 43 -6.52 -16.75 -15.38
C GLU A 43 -6.93 -17.76 -14.31
N SER A 44 -6.63 -17.47 -13.05
CA SER A 44 -6.93 -18.41 -11.96
C SER A 44 -8.42 -18.52 -11.66
N MET A 45 -9.16 -17.43 -11.68
CA MET A 45 -10.60 -17.48 -11.43
C MET A 45 -11.34 -18.16 -12.60
N ALA A 46 -10.91 -17.94 -13.83
CA ALA A 46 -11.44 -18.66 -15.00
C ALA A 46 -11.24 -20.18 -14.89
N HIS A 47 -10.10 -20.66 -14.35
CA HIS A 47 -9.86 -22.07 -14.07
C HIS A 47 -10.91 -22.69 -13.14
N TYR A 48 -11.40 -21.91 -12.17
CA TYR A 48 -12.45 -22.36 -11.23
C TYR A 48 -13.88 -22.00 -11.69
N GLY A 49 -14.04 -21.53 -12.94
CA GLY A 49 -15.34 -21.14 -13.50
C GLY A 49 -15.97 -19.93 -12.81
N ILE A 50 -15.15 -19.04 -12.26
CA ILE A 50 -15.58 -17.80 -11.60
C ILE A 50 -15.27 -16.62 -12.52
N PRO A 51 -16.26 -15.86 -12.98
CA PRO A 51 -16.02 -14.66 -13.79
C PRO A 51 -15.33 -13.59 -12.92
N MET A 52 -14.14 -13.18 -13.33
CA MET A 52 -13.37 -12.07 -12.78
C MET A 52 -12.63 -11.39 -13.92
N THR A 53 -12.88 -10.10 -14.12
CA THR A 53 -12.16 -9.32 -15.13
C THR A 53 -10.81 -8.83 -14.59
N GLU A 54 -9.91 -8.45 -15.50
CA GLU A 54 -8.65 -7.80 -15.10
C GLU A 54 -8.92 -6.51 -14.30
N MET A 55 -9.99 -5.77 -14.64
CA MET A 55 -10.38 -4.55 -13.93
C MET A 55 -10.87 -4.80 -12.50
N ASP A 56 -11.45 -5.97 -12.23
CA ASP A 56 -11.87 -6.33 -10.87
C ASP A 56 -10.64 -6.51 -9.96
N ALA A 57 -9.52 -6.99 -10.50
CA ALA A 57 -8.28 -7.10 -9.75
C ALA A 57 -7.79 -5.74 -9.23
N PHE A 58 -7.90 -4.68 -10.03
CA PHE A 58 -7.55 -3.31 -9.59
C PHE A 58 -8.50 -2.77 -8.52
N ARG A 59 -9.78 -3.19 -8.53
CA ARG A 59 -10.78 -2.77 -7.53
C ARG A 59 -10.58 -3.46 -6.18
N TYR A 60 -10.11 -4.71 -6.19
CA TYR A 60 -9.89 -5.52 -4.98
C TYR A 60 -8.43 -5.50 -4.51
N GLU A 61 -7.58 -4.71 -5.16
CA GLU A 61 -6.18 -4.59 -4.75
C GLU A 61 -6.05 -4.11 -3.30
N GLY A 62 -5.11 -4.70 -2.59
CA GLY A 62 -4.89 -4.46 -1.17
C GLY A 62 -5.64 -5.40 -0.22
N MET A 63 -6.68 -6.11 -0.71
CA MET A 63 -7.35 -7.17 0.06
C MET A 63 -6.47 -8.42 0.11
N ARG A 64 -6.51 -9.16 1.23
CA ARG A 64 -5.81 -10.45 1.34
C ARG A 64 -6.38 -11.44 0.31
N GLY A 65 -5.50 -12.20 -0.36
CA GLY A 65 -5.90 -13.05 -1.47
C GLY A 65 -7.01 -14.06 -1.15
N VAL A 66 -6.95 -14.66 0.04
CA VAL A 66 -8.00 -15.58 0.54
C VAL A 66 -9.34 -14.84 0.70
N GLU A 67 -9.30 -13.64 1.28
CA GLU A 67 -10.49 -12.80 1.48
C GLU A 67 -11.09 -12.36 0.13
N THR A 68 -10.24 -12.03 -0.85
CA THR A 68 -10.66 -11.70 -2.22
C THR A 68 -11.43 -12.87 -2.85
N ILE A 69 -10.91 -14.10 -2.75
CA ILE A 69 -11.56 -15.30 -3.28
C ILE A 69 -12.90 -15.54 -2.59
N MET A 70 -12.93 -15.48 -1.27
CA MET A 70 -14.17 -15.66 -0.51
C MET A 70 -15.21 -14.60 -0.85
N HIS A 71 -14.78 -13.35 -1.06
CA HIS A 71 -15.66 -12.26 -1.47
C HIS A 71 -16.24 -12.51 -2.88
N ILE A 72 -15.40 -12.79 -3.86
CA ILE A 72 -15.82 -12.98 -5.26
C ILE A 72 -16.71 -14.22 -5.41
N THR A 73 -16.37 -15.33 -4.75
CA THR A 73 -17.20 -16.55 -4.79
C THR A 73 -18.59 -16.32 -4.20
N ARG A 74 -18.67 -15.54 -3.10
CA ARG A 74 -19.96 -15.14 -2.52
C ARG A 74 -20.78 -14.30 -3.49
N GLN A 75 -20.16 -13.35 -4.19
CA GLN A 75 -20.86 -12.51 -5.18
C GLN A 75 -21.38 -13.33 -6.35
N HIS A 76 -20.61 -14.28 -6.88
CA HIS A 76 -20.97 -15.02 -8.09
C HIS A 76 -21.80 -16.28 -7.86
N ARG A 77 -21.63 -16.94 -6.70
CA ARG A 77 -22.31 -18.21 -6.38
C ARG A 77 -23.36 -18.09 -5.27
N GLY A 78 -23.54 -16.89 -4.71
CA GLY A 78 -24.42 -16.66 -3.56
C GLY A 78 -23.88 -17.18 -2.22
N GLN A 79 -22.80 -17.95 -2.24
CA GLN A 79 -22.09 -18.46 -1.04
C GLN A 79 -20.59 -18.42 -1.23
N SER A 80 -19.88 -18.20 -0.12
CA SER A 80 -18.42 -18.25 -0.10
C SER A 80 -17.94 -19.70 -0.11
N VAL A 81 -16.76 -19.93 -0.69
CA VAL A 81 -16.00 -21.17 -0.46
C VAL A 81 -15.44 -21.17 0.98
N SER A 82 -15.03 -22.34 1.45
CA SER A 82 -14.32 -22.47 2.73
C SER A 82 -12.94 -21.80 2.65
N GLU A 83 -12.37 -21.47 3.82
CA GLU A 83 -11.04 -20.87 3.90
C GLU A 83 -9.97 -21.78 3.26
N ALA A 84 -10.03 -23.10 3.52
CA ALA A 84 -9.10 -24.07 2.94
C ALA A 84 -9.18 -24.13 1.40
N GLU A 85 -10.39 -24.08 0.82
CA GLU A 85 -10.58 -23.99 -0.64
C GLU A 85 -10.04 -22.65 -1.19
N ALA A 86 -10.30 -21.54 -0.48
CA ALA A 86 -9.78 -20.24 -0.87
C ALA A 86 -8.24 -20.19 -0.85
N GLU A 87 -7.60 -20.83 0.13
CA GLU A 87 -6.14 -20.98 0.19
C GLU A 87 -5.59 -21.77 -0.99
N GLU A 88 -6.25 -22.85 -1.39
CA GLU A 88 -5.85 -23.64 -2.57
C GLU A 88 -5.98 -22.83 -3.85
N MET A 89 -7.11 -22.15 -4.04
CA MET A 89 -7.33 -21.27 -5.18
C MET A 89 -6.30 -20.12 -5.22
N TYR A 90 -5.96 -19.53 -4.07
CA TYR A 90 -4.94 -18.49 -3.98
C TYR A 90 -3.54 -19.03 -4.30
N ARG A 91 -3.22 -20.24 -3.91
CA ARG A 91 -1.97 -20.91 -4.27
C ARG A 91 -1.86 -21.04 -5.80
N TYR A 92 -2.95 -21.48 -6.46
CA TYR A 92 -2.98 -21.54 -7.94
C TYR A 92 -2.80 -20.14 -8.58
N LYS A 93 -3.47 -19.11 -8.05
CA LYS A 93 -3.25 -17.71 -8.48
C LYS A 93 -1.78 -17.31 -8.37
N THR A 94 -1.13 -17.68 -7.27
CA THR A 94 0.30 -17.39 -7.06
C THR A 94 1.19 -18.10 -8.08
N GLU A 95 0.86 -19.33 -8.45
CA GLU A 95 1.55 -20.05 -9.53
C GLU A 95 1.38 -19.36 -10.90
N CYS A 96 0.16 -18.88 -11.19
CA CYS A 96 -0.10 -18.06 -12.38
C CYS A 96 0.76 -16.80 -12.39
N TYR A 97 0.88 -16.12 -11.24
CA TYR A 97 1.71 -14.92 -11.11
C TYR A 97 3.21 -15.20 -11.30
N ARG A 98 3.73 -16.30 -10.75
CA ARG A 98 5.15 -16.69 -10.89
C ARG A 98 5.59 -16.92 -12.33
N ARG A 99 4.67 -17.19 -13.23
CA ARG A 99 4.93 -17.35 -14.68
C ARG A 99 4.97 -16.03 -15.43
N LYS A 100 4.60 -14.92 -14.79
CA LYS A 100 4.63 -13.59 -15.41
C LYS A 100 6.07 -13.01 -15.37
N PRO A 101 6.41 -12.10 -16.28
CA PRO A 101 7.70 -11.42 -16.24
C PRO A 101 7.88 -10.64 -14.94
N VAL A 102 9.14 -10.46 -14.54
CA VAL A 102 9.46 -9.64 -13.36
C VAL A 102 9.00 -8.21 -13.62
N ALA A 103 8.18 -7.66 -12.72
CA ALA A 103 7.69 -6.31 -12.82
C ALA A 103 8.83 -5.29 -12.57
N PRO A 104 8.99 -4.25 -13.40
CA PRO A 104 9.97 -3.19 -13.15
C PRO A 104 9.55 -2.33 -11.95
N LEU A 105 10.47 -1.48 -11.48
CA LEU A 105 10.14 -0.42 -10.52
C LEU A 105 9.20 0.62 -11.18
N ILE A 106 8.31 1.19 -10.38
CA ILE A 106 7.55 2.37 -10.81
C ILE A 106 8.53 3.54 -11.02
N PRO A 107 8.50 4.22 -12.18
CA PRO A 107 9.39 5.34 -12.47
C PRO A 107 9.30 6.44 -11.40
N GLY A 108 10.45 6.88 -10.88
CA GLY A 108 10.54 7.95 -9.88
C GLY A 108 10.37 7.52 -8.42
N VAL A 109 9.97 6.27 -8.14
CA VAL A 109 9.76 5.83 -6.74
C VAL A 109 11.04 5.89 -5.92
N HIS A 110 12.17 5.49 -6.51
CA HIS A 110 13.46 5.50 -5.81
C HIS A 110 13.88 6.93 -5.45
N SER A 111 13.79 7.87 -6.40
CA SER A 111 14.13 9.28 -6.17
C SER A 111 13.21 9.94 -5.13
N LEU A 112 11.92 9.57 -5.10
CA LEU A 112 11.00 10.03 -4.06
C LEU A 112 11.44 9.53 -2.68
N GLN A 113 11.79 8.24 -2.56
CA GLN A 113 12.25 7.68 -1.30
C GLN A 113 13.57 8.29 -0.84
N GLU A 114 14.52 8.51 -1.76
CA GLU A 114 15.79 9.19 -1.46
C GLU A 114 15.56 10.61 -0.93
N MET A 115 14.68 11.38 -1.56
CA MET A 115 14.31 12.73 -1.11
C MET A 115 13.71 12.71 0.29
N LEU A 116 12.76 11.83 0.56
CA LEU A 116 12.15 11.68 1.88
C LEU A 116 13.17 11.23 2.93
N HIS A 117 14.02 10.28 2.60
CA HIS A 117 15.08 9.78 3.48
C HIS A 117 16.11 10.87 3.82
N ALA A 118 16.52 11.68 2.83
CA ALA A 118 17.43 12.81 3.03
C ALA A 118 16.85 13.88 3.97
N ASN A 119 15.52 14.02 4.01
CA ASN A 119 14.80 14.86 4.96
C ASN A 119 14.52 14.16 6.31
N GLY A 120 15.18 13.02 6.57
CA GLY A 120 15.07 12.31 7.84
C GLY A 120 13.78 11.50 8.01
N ILE A 121 12.97 11.31 6.97
CA ILE A 121 11.73 10.52 7.02
C ILE A 121 12.08 9.04 6.84
N LYS A 122 11.63 8.17 7.75
CA LYS A 122 11.83 6.73 7.64
C LYS A 122 10.95 6.15 6.54
N ILE A 123 11.52 5.26 5.74
CA ILE A 123 10.79 4.58 4.67
C ILE A 123 10.33 3.20 5.16
N GLY A 124 9.06 2.93 5.02
CA GLY A 124 8.46 1.62 5.29
C GLY A 124 7.64 1.10 4.11
N VAL A 125 7.48 -0.21 4.03
CA VAL A 125 6.68 -0.89 3.01
C VAL A 125 5.54 -1.65 3.67
N VAL A 126 4.34 -1.53 3.12
CA VAL A 126 3.12 -2.16 3.66
C VAL A 126 2.44 -2.96 2.56
N THR A 127 2.65 -4.27 2.55
CA THR A 127 2.12 -5.16 1.50
C THR A 127 1.14 -6.20 2.04
N GLY A 128 0.12 -6.52 1.24
CA GLY A 128 -0.77 -7.66 1.49
C GLY A 128 -0.14 -9.04 1.19
N SER A 129 1.10 -9.07 0.70
CA SER A 129 1.85 -10.30 0.45
C SER A 129 2.67 -10.71 1.68
N GLY A 130 2.85 -12.02 1.87
CA GLY A 130 3.75 -12.61 2.86
C GLY A 130 4.87 -13.45 2.23
N GLN A 131 5.13 -13.31 0.93
CA GLN A 131 6.12 -14.14 0.24
C GLN A 131 7.55 -13.65 0.51
N ALA A 132 8.41 -14.52 1.06
CA ALA A 132 9.80 -14.19 1.40
C ALA A 132 10.60 -13.65 0.21
N SER A 133 10.44 -14.22 -0.98
CA SER A 133 11.14 -13.76 -2.19
C SER A 133 10.82 -12.32 -2.60
N LEU A 134 9.61 -11.82 -2.27
CA LEU A 134 9.25 -10.42 -2.50
C LEU A 134 9.91 -9.50 -1.46
N ILE A 135 10.01 -9.95 -0.22
CA ILE A 135 10.69 -9.22 0.85
C ILE A 135 12.17 -9.08 0.52
N ASP A 136 12.84 -10.17 0.13
CA ASP A 136 14.25 -10.15 -0.28
C ASP A 136 14.48 -9.18 -1.45
N ARG A 137 13.54 -9.15 -2.39
CA ARG A 137 13.60 -8.23 -3.52
C ARG A 137 13.48 -6.76 -3.08
N ILE A 138 12.54 -6.43 -2.19
CA ILE A 138 12.39 -5.08 -1.65
C ILE A 138 13.69 -4.63 -0.98
N LEU A 139 14.29 -5.49 -0.15
CA LEU A 139 15.53 -5.19 0.56
C LEU A 139 16.74 -5.02 -0.37
N HIS A 140 16.74 -5.73 -1.50
CA HIS A 140 17.75 -5.57 -2.54
C HIS A 140 17.57 -4.26 -3.31
N ASP A 141 16.35 -4.03 -3.86
CA ASP A 141 16.07 -2.93 -4.78
C ASP A 141 16.07 -1.56 -4.04
N PHE A 142 15.73 -1.53 -2.76
CA PHE A 142 15.69 -0.33 -1.91
C PHE A 142 16.73 -0.39 -0.77
N SER A 143 17.87 -1.01 -1.05
CA SER A 143 18.96 -1.11 -0.10
C SER A 143 19.42 0.26 0.41
N GLY A 144 19.59 0.39 1.74
CA GLY A 144 19.92 1.67 2.38
C GLY A 144 18.72 2.60 2.64
N LEU A 145 17.56 2.37 2.03
CA LEU A 145 16.33 3.13 2.24
C LEU A 145 15.33 2.37 3.12
N VAL A 146 15.11 1.09 2.83
CA VAL A 146 14.16 0.23 3.55
C VAL A 146 14.93 -0.80 4.38
N SER A 147 14.61 -0.88 5.67
CA SER A 147 15.13 -1.93 6.56
C SER A 147 14.11 -3.04 6.78
N PRO A 148 14.53 -4.28 7.11
CA PRO A 148 13.62 -5.40 7.35
C PRO A 148 12.55 -5.10 8.41
N GLU A 149 12.91 -4.31 9.44
CA GLU A 149 12.03 -3.92 10.53
C GLU A 149 10.89 -3.01 10.07
N MET A 150 11.05 -2.34 8.92
CA MET A 150 10.07 -1.40 8.35
C MET A 150 9.16 -2.02 7.30
N ILE A 151 9.24 -3.35 7.09
CA ILE A 151 8.33 -4.06 6.17
C ILE A 151 7.17 -4.65 6.97
N VAL A 152 5.94 -4.29 6.59
CA VAL A 152 4.69 -4.89 7.08
C VAL A 152 4.15 -5.83 6.01
N THR A 153 3.87 -7.05 6.41
CA THR A 153 3.36 -8.12 5.54
C THR A 153 1.97 -8.59 5.97
N ALA A 154 1.35 -9.46 5.18
CA ALA A 154 0.09 -10.11 5.55
C ALA A 154 0.17 -10.90 6.88
N HIS A 155 1.38 -11.31 7.30
CA HIS A 155 1.58 -12.07 8.55
C HIS A 155 1.65 -11.18 9.80
N ASP A 156 1.87 -9.88 9.64
CA ASP A 156 2.00 -8.94 10.76
C ASP A 156 0.63 -8.47 11.29
N VAL A 157 -0.45 -8.69 10.55
CA VAL A 157 -1.78 -8.17 10.87
C VAL A 157 -2.87 -9.23 10.75
N SER A 158 -3.90 -9.13 11.58
CA SER A 158 -5.06 -10.02 11.50
C SER A 158 -6.07 -9.60 10.43
N ARG A 159 -6.18 -8.29 10.16
CA ARG A 159 -7.08 -7.73 9.15
C ARG A 159 -6.25 -6.98 8.10
N GLY A 160 -6.44 -7.35 6.82
CA GLY A 160 -5.86 -6.65 5.68
C GLY A 160 -6.60 -5.36 5.34
N LYS A 161 -6.11 -4.61 4.34
CA LYS A 161 -6.81 -3.48 3.74
C LYS A 161 -8.22 -3.93 3.31
N PRO A 162 -9.28 -3.15 3.53
CA PRO A 162 -9.31 -1.73 3.89
C PRO A 162 -9.27 -1.44 5.40
N ALA A 163 -9.02 -2.42 6.28
CA ALA A 163 -8.80 -2.13 7.70
C ALA A 163 -7.53 -1.30 7.89
N PRO A 164 -7.46 -0.42 8.91
CA PRO A 164 -6.30 0.43 9.15
C PRO A 164 -5.08 -0.33 9.69
N ASP A 165 -5.25 -1.58 10.10
CA ASP A 165 -4.26 -2.39 10.82
C ASP A 165 -2.88 -2.40 10.15
N PRO A 166 -2.74 -2.56 8.81
CA PRO A 166 -1.43 -2.56 8.16
C PRO A 166 -0.67 -1.23 8.33
N TYR A 167 -1.34 -0.10 8.21
CA TYR A 167 -0.70 1.22 8.38
C TYR A 167 -0.45 1.57 9.84
N LEU A 168 -1.34 1.16 10.75
CA LEU A 168 -1.10 1.25 12.20
C LEU A 168 0.12 0.43 12.60
N MET A 169 0.28 -0.78 12.07
CA MET A 169 1.47 -1.62 12.27
C MET A 169 2.73 -0.94 11.72
N GLY A 170 2.66 -0.31 10.55
CA GLY A 170 3.77 0.46 9.98
C GLY A 170 4.22 1.60 10.90
N MET A 171 3.28 2.36 11.45
CA MET A 171 3.59 3.40 12.45
C MET A 171 4.15 2.83 13.75
N GLU A 172 3.69 1.66 14.19
CA GLU A 172 4.24 0.98 15.36
C GLU A 172 5.69 0.53 15.13
N LYS A 173 6.00 -0.06 13.97
CA LYS A 173 7.37 -0.44 13.57
C LYS A 173 8.27 0.79 13.52
N ALA A 174 7.80 1.88 12.89
CA ALA A 174 8.53 3.17 12.89
C ALA A 174 8.76 3.72 14.31
N THR A 175 7.77 3.61 15.18
CA THR A 175 7.91 4.02 16.59
C THR A 175 9.05 3.27 17.29
N ARG A 176 9.10 1.95 17.12
CA ARG A 176 10.16 1.13 17.75
C ARG A 176 11.54 1.54 17.24
N LEU A 177 11.68 1.74 15.91
CA LEU A 177 12.94 2.13 15.29
C LEU A 177 13.39 3.53 15.73
N LEU A 178 12.49 4.52 15.66
CA LEU A 178 12.80 5.91 16.04
C LEU A 178 13.14 6.06 17.53
N ARG A 179 12.53 5.24 18.40
CA ARG A 179 12.91 5.17 19.82
C ARG A 179 14.32 4.59 20.00
N ALA A 180 14.64 3.51 19.28
CA ALA A 180 15.98 2.88 19.33
C ALA A 180 17.07 3.84 18.85
N GLU A 181 16.77 4.70 17.87
CA GLU A 181 17.65 5.73 17.36
C GLU A 181 17.68 7.00 18.26
N GLY A 182 16.87 7.08 19.31
CA GLY A 182 16.78 8.27 20.19
C GLY A 182 16.14 9.49 19.54
N ARG A 183 15.44 9.32 18.43
CA ARG A 183 14.78 10.42 17.67
C ARG A 183 13.43 10.83 18.26
N ILE A 184 12.81 9.95 19.01
CA ILE A 184 11.61 10.23 19.82
C ILE A 184 11.84 9.69 21.25
N GLY A 185 11.12 10.26 22.23
CA GLY A 185 11.22 9.85 23.62
C GLY A 185 10.73 8.41 23.84
N LYS A 186 11.19 7.78 24.93
CA LYS A 186 10.82 6.37 25.26
C LYS A 186 9.31 6.16 25.42
N GLY A 187 8.57 7.18 25.84
CA GLY A 187 7.11 7.17 25.98
C GLY A 187 6.34 7.62 24.74
N ASP A 188 7.03 8.20 23.74
CA ASP A 188 6.37 8.76 22.56
C ASP A 188 6.11 7.68 21.52
N SER A 189 5.14 7.93 20.65
CA SER A 189 4.82 7.08 19.50
C SER A 189 4.59 7.93 18.26
N VAL A 190 4.88 7.38 17.10
CA VAL A 190 4.52 8.00 15.82
C VAL A 190 3.01 8.17 15.77
N ARG A 191 2.58 9.38 15.48
CA ARG A 191 1.17 9.77 15.40
C ARG A 191 0.72 9.85 13.94
N PRO A 192 -0.59 9.79 13.64
CA PRO A 192 -1.08 9.86 12.26
C PRO A 192 -0.59 11.08 11.48
N TRP A 193 -0.49 12.26 12.09
CA TRP A 193 0.05 13.47 11.46
C TRP A 193 1.57 13.45 11.22
N GLN A 194 2.23 12.36 11.60
CA GLN A 194 3.65 12.10 11.35
C GLN A 194 3.87 11.01 10.32
N ALA A 195 2.79 10.55 9.67
CA ALA A 195 2.85 9.49 8.67
C ALA A 195 2.28 9.95 7.34
N ILE A 196 3.01 9.67 6.26
CA ILE A 196 2.56 9.78 4.87
C ILE A 196 2.35 8.37 4.35
N VAL A 197 1.25 8.13 3.64
CA VAL A 197 1.00 6.86 2.94
C VAL A 197 0.96 7.11 1.44
N PHE A 198 1.68 6.27 0.69
CA PHE A 198 1.64 6.21 -0.77
C PHE A 198 0.90 4.95 -1.20
N GLU A 199 -0.18 5.15 -1.94
CA GLU A 199 -1.10 4.11 -2.38
C GLU A 199 -1.53 4.30 -3.84
N ASN A 200 -2.03 3.23 -4.47
CA ASN A 200 -2.58 3.30 -5.83
C ASN A 200 -3.95 2.63 -5.93
N ALA A 201 -4.42 1.99 -4.87
CA ALA A 201 -5.63 1.17 -4.88
C ALA A 201 -6.70 1.68 -3.90
N PRO A 202 -8.00 1.62 -4.25
CA PRO A 202 -9.06 2.19 -3.42
C PRO A 202 -9.15 1.57 -2.02
N LEU A 203 -8.88 0.27 -1.87
CA LEU A 203 -8.92 -0.38 -0.55
C LEU A 203 -7.74 0.03 0.34
N GLY A 204 -6.57 0.23 -0.28
CA GLY A 204 -5.40 0.72 0.41
C GLY A 204 -5.55 2.18 0.84
N VAL A 205 -6.09 3.03 -0.03
CA VAL A 205 -6.46 4.41 0.31
C VAL A 205 -7.41 4.44 1.50
N ARG A 206 -8.48 3.63 1.49
CA ARG A 206 -9.41 3.54 2.63
C ARG A 206 -8.71 3.11 3.92
N ALA A 207 -7.77 2.18 3.85
CA ALA A 207 -7.00 1.74 5.01
C ALA A 207 -6.14 2.86 5.60
N ALA A 208 -5.45 3.63 4.74
CA ALA A 208 -4.63 4.77 5.13
C ALA A 208 -5.46 5.90 5.75
N VAL A 209 -6.60 6.21 5.14
CA VAL A 209 -7.59 7.19 5.65
C VAL A 209 -8.16 6.74 7.00
N ALA A 210 -8.49 5.46 7.14
CA ALA A 210 -8.95 4.91 8.42
C ALA A 210 -7.87 4.93 9.50
N ALA A 211 -6.59 4.85 9.14
CA ALA A 211 -5.44 5.07 10.03
C ALA A 211 -5.18 6.56 10.30
N ARG A 212 -5.91 7.46 9.62
CA ARG A 212 -5.81 8.93 9.72
C ARG A 212 -4.46 9.48 9.26
N CYS A 213 -3.72 8.75 8.42
CA CYS A 213 -2.47 9.20 7.82
C CYS A 213 -2.75 10.18 6.67
N LEU A 214 -1.80 11.07 6.37
CA LEU A 214 -1.84 11.80 5.09
C LEU A 214 -1.74 10.79 3.96
N THR A 215 -2.78 10.72 3.12
CA THR A 215 -2.92 9.71 2.08
C THR A 215 -2.74 10.32 0.70
N LEU A 216 -1.60 10.01 0.09
CA LEU A 216 -1.25 10.41 -1.25
C LEU A 216 -1.44 9.21 -2.19
N ALA A 217 -2.46 9.29 -3.04
CA ALA A 217 -2.72 8.27 -4.04
C ALA A 217 -1.96 8.57 -5.33
N VAL A 218 -1.17 7.61 -5.82
CA VAL A 218 -0.48 7.70 -7.10
C VAL A 218 -1.21 6.79 -8.09
N ASN A 219 -1.97 7.38 -9.01
CA ASN A 219 -2.77 6.61 -9.96
C ASN A 219 -1.89 6.05 -11.09
N THR A 220 -1.25 4.93 -10.83
CA THR A 220 -0.43 4.17 -11.78
C THR A 220 -1.23 3.13 -12.56
N GLY A 221 -2.51 2.99 -12.25
CA GLY A 221 -3.41 2.00 -12.83
C GLY A 221 -4.41 2.60 -13.83
N PRO A 222 -5.32 1.76 -14.36
CA PRO A 222 -6.33 2.16 -15.34
C PRO A 222 -7.62 2.70 -14.70
N LEU A 223 -7.73 2.74 -13.37
CA LEU A 223 -8.92 3.25 -12.71
C LEU A 223 -9.00 4.78 -12.85
N PRO A 224 -10.20 5.37 -13.01
CA PRO A 224 -10.35 6.81 -12.97
C PRO A 224 -9.92 7.39 -11.60
N ASP A 225 -9.39 8.61 -11.61
CA ASP A 225 -8.95 9.31 -10.38
C ASP A 225 -10.08 9.44 -9.35
N ASP A 226 -11.33 9.60 -9.81
CA ASP A 226 -12.51 9.70 -8.95
C ASP A 226 -12.63 8.52 -7.98
N VAL A 227 -12.21 7.32 -8.39
CA VAL A 227 -12.23 6.12 -7.53
C VAL A 227 -11.32 6.29 -6.31
N LEU A 228 -10.18 6.95 -6.47
CA LEU A 228 -9.21 7.22 -5.39
C LEU A 228 -9.68 8.40 -4.52
N TRP A 229 -10.26 9.43 -5.13
CA TRP A 229 -10.91 10.53 -4.40
C TRP A 229 -12.09 10.03 -3.57
N ASP A 230 -12.95 9.18 -4.11
CA ASP A 230 -14.09 8.56 -3.40
C ASP A 230 -13.65 7.62 -2.28
N ALA A 231 -12.45 7.02 -2.40
CA ALA A 231 -11.83 6.26 -1.32
C ALA A 231 -11.32 7.15 -0.18
N GLY A 232 -11.23 8.48 -0.38
CA GLY A 232 -10.90 9.49 0.61
C GLY A 232 -9.45 9.97 0.58
N ALA A 233 -8.71 9.76 -0.51
CA ALA A 233 -7.35 10.27 -0.68
C ALA A 233 -7.31 11.78 -0.39
N ASP A 234 -6.25 12.25 0.26
CA ASP A 234 -6.03 13.68 0.50
C ASP A 234 -5.41 14.35 -0.73
N VAL A 235 -4.70 13.56 -1.54
CA VAL A 235 -4.10 13.97 -2.82
C VAL A 235 -4.16 12.79 -3.80
N VAL A 236 -4.42 13.10 -5.09
CA VAL A 236 -4.27 12.14 -6.19
C VAL A 236 -3.32 12.73 -7.23
N VAL A 237 -2.29 12.01 -7.61
CA VAL A 237 -1.32 12.37 -8.64
C VAL A 237 -1.15 11.22 -9.63
N GLY A 238 -0.73 11.53 -10.86
CA GLY A 238 -0.54 10.52 -11.90
C GLY A 238 0.83 9.83 -11.87
N THR A 239 1.83 10.39 -11.18
CA THR A 239 3.21 9.87 -11.19
C THR A 239 3.93 10.09 -9.86
N MET A 240 4.98 9.30 -9.59
CA MET A 240 5.85 9.53 -8.43
C MET A 240 6.63 10.84 -8.55
N GLN A 241 6.93 11.28 -9.78
CA GLN A 241 7.56 12.58 -10.01
C GLN A 241 6.67 13.72 -9.52
N SER A 242 5.37 13.68 -9.85
CA SER A 242 4.41 14.69 -9.38
C SER A 242 4.25 14.67 -7.85
N ALA A 243 4.34 13.48 -7.23
CA ALA A 243 4.36 13.35 -5.77
C ALA A 243 5.61 14.00 -5.15
N THR A 244 6.78 13.81 -5.77
CA THR A 244 8.04 14.42 -5.34
C THR A 244 7.97 15.93 -5.41
N GLU A 245 7.53 16.48 -6.53
CA GLU A 245 7.37 17.93 -6.75
C GLU A 245 6.42 18.55 -5.72
N LEU A 246 5.28 17.90 -5.48
CA LEU A 246 4.28 18.35 -4.52
C LEU A 246 4.83 18.41 -3.09
N LEU A 247 5.55 17.35 -2.66
CA LEU A 247 6.09 17.27 -1.30
C LEU A 247 7.30 18.18 -1.09
N SER A 248 8.09 18.46 -2.13
CA SER A 248 9.20 19.42 -2.08
C SER A 248 8.70 20.83 -1.74
N LEU A 249 7.51 21.22 -2.22
CA LEU A 249 6.91 22.52 -1.93
C LEU A 249 6.40 22.66 -0.49
N VAL A 250 6.25 21.58 0.25
CA VAL A 250 5.78 21.56 1.65
C VAL A 250 6.96 21.57 2.65
N ALA A 251 8.15 21.19 2.18
CA ALA A 251 9.37 21.13 2.99
C ALA A 251 10.09 22.51 3.11
N GLU A 252 9.69 23.51 2.32
CA GLU A 252 10.14 24.91 2.40
C GLU A 252 9.27 25.71 3.38
#